data_6362b77818258227379ad1f713bf02f1
#
_entry.id   6362b77818258227379ad1f713bf02f1
#
_cell.length_a   1.000
_cell.length_b   1.000
_cell.length_c   1.000
_cell.angle_alpha   90.00
_cell.angle_beta   90.00
_cell.angle_gamma   90.00
#
_symmetry.space_group_name_H-M   'P 1'
#
loop_
_entity.id
_entity.type
_entity.pdbx_description
1 polymer ?
#
loop_
_entity_poly.entity_id
_entity_poly.type
_entity_poly.pdbx_seq_one_letter_code
_entity_poly.pdbx_strand_id
1 'polypeptide(L)'
;MNFAKSALLVSVFVMSFSGQALAALQCGNFYLKANADGLTLINGQKPETQKITFLGKPEDYDNVKIQWMIPSPETGRWLGMDYVRRNGKPILNVEVIRKNMDEPREFWTYDCQKVK
;
A
#
# COMPACT_ATOMS: atom_id res chain seq x y z
N MET A 1 10.21 -33.47 -28.47
CA MET A 1 10.39 -33.91 -27.09
C MET A 1 10.90 -32.79 -26.21
N ASN A 2 12.00 -32.20 -26.58
CA ASN A 2 12.63 -31.23 -25.73
C ASN A 2 11.97 -29.85 -25.76
N PHE A 3 11.05 -29.68 -26.64
CA PHE A 3 10.42 -28.38 -26.87
C PHE A 3 9.53 -27.95 -25.71
N ALA A 4 8.94 -28.89 -25.03
CA ALA A 4 8.10 -28.59 -23.91
C ALA A 4 8.86 -27.92 -22.78
N LYS A 5 10.14 -28.16 -22.71
CA LYS A 5 10.96 -27.58 -21.64
C LYS A 5 11.09 -26.07 -21.77
N SER A 6 11.04 -25.56 -22.96
CA SER A 6 11.13 -24.12 -23.18
C SER A 6 9.91 -23.41 -22.61
N ALA A 7 8.76 -24.01 -22.72
CA ALA A 7 7.55 -23.42 -22.17
C ALA A 7 7.61 -23.32 -20.67
N LEU A 8 8.25 -24.26 -20.00
CA LEU A 8 8.38 -24.25 -18.56
C LEU A 8 9.22 -23.07 -18.09
N LEU A 9 10.26 -22.72 -18.82
CA LEU A 9 11.10 -21.59 -18.46
C LEU A 9 10.34 -20.28 -18.48
N VAL A 10 9.46 -20.13 -19.43
CA VAL A 10 8.64 -18.94 -19.51
C VAL A 10 7.73 -18.81 -18.31
N SER A 11 7.15 -19.92 -17.87
CA SER A 11 6.28 -19.90 -16.71
C SER A 11 7.00 -19.45 -15.44
N VAL A 12 8.21 -19.90 -15.23
CA VAL A 12 8.99 -19.53 -14.06
C VAL A 12 9.25 -18.01 -14.03
N PHE A 13 9.55 -17.45 -15.16
CA PHE A 13 9.78 -16.03 -15.28
C PHE A 13 8.58 -15.20 -14.85
N VAL A 14 7.40 -15.59 -15.29
CA VAL A 14 6.16 -14.88 -14.95
C VAL A 14 5.90 -14.93 -13.45
N MET A 15 6.16 -16.06 -12.82
CA MET A 15 5.92 -16.21 -11.39
C MET A 15 6.78 -15.28 -10.54
N SER A 16 8.00 -14.99 -10.98
CA SER A 16 8.88 -14.09 -10.24
C SER A 16 8.30 -12.69 -10.10
N PHE A 17 7.72 -12.16 -11.15
CA PHE A 17 7.10 -10.86 -11.10
C PHE A 17 5.88 -10.83 -10.18
N SER A 18 5.07 -11.86 -10.25
CA SER A 18 3.87 -11.92 -9.44
C SER A 18 4.21 -11.88 -7.95
N GLY A 19 5.26 -12.58 -7.54
CA GLY A 19 5.67 -12.60 -6.14
C GLY A 19 6.04 -11.23 -5.61
N GLN A 20 6.71 -10.40 -6.40
CA GLN A 20 7.10 -9.06 -5.97
C GLN A 20 5.90 -8.13 -5.86
N ALA A 21 4.95 -8.24 -6.79
CA ALA A 21 3.81 -7.36 -6.82
C ALA A 21 2.85 -7.56 -5.66
N LEU A 22 2.92 -8.70 -4.98
CA LEU A 22 1.98 -9.05 -3.93
C LEU A 22 2.57 -8.95 -2.53
N ALA A 23 3.70 -8.27 -2.37
CA ALA A 23 4.28 -8.07 -1.04
C ALA A 23 3.31 -7.30 -0.15
N ALA A 24 3.19 -7.74 1.09
CA ALA A 24 2.30 -7.14 2.06
C ALA A 24 3.10 -6.48 3.18
N LEU A 25 2.49 -5.47 3.80
CA LEU A 25 3.10 -4.72 4.88
C LEU A 25 2.14 -4.66 6.07
N GLN A 26 2.70 -4.71 7.27
CA GLN A 26 1.95 -4.46 8.48
C GLN A 26 2.42 -3.14 9.08
N CYS A 27 1.50 -2.18 9.21
CA CYS A 27 1.77 -0.86 9.74
C CYS A 27 0.87 -0.65 10.95
N GLY A 28 1.36 -1.01 12.15
CA GLY A 28 0.50 -1.01 13.33
C GLY A 28 -0.69 -1.94 13.13
N ASN A 29 -1.88 -1.41 13.27
CA ASN A 29 -3.12 -2.18 13.08
C ASN A 29 -3.58 -2.27 11.62
N PHE A 30 -2.80 -1.71 10.70
CA PHE A 30 -3.19 -1.66 9.30
C PHE A 30 -2.37 -2.64 8.47
N TYR A 31 -3.05 -3.55 7.80
CA TYR A 31 -2.45 -4.51 6.90
C TYR A 31 -2.64 -4.02 5.47
N LEU A 32 -1.53 -3.75 4.80
CA LEU A 32 -1.54 -3.22 3.43
C LEU A 32 -1.13 -4.31 2.46
N LYS A 33 -1.94 -4.53 1.44
CA LYS A 33 -1.64 -5.53 0.43
C LYS A 33 -2.00 -5.00 -0.95
N ALA A 34 -1.05 -5.05 -1.87
CA ALA A 34 -1.31 -4.65 -3.24
C ALA A 34 -2.30 -5.62 -3.89
N ASN A 35 -3.28 -5.07 -4.59
CA ASN A 35 -4.26 -5.85 -5.31
C ASN A 35 -3.90 -5.87 -6.80
N ALA A 36 -4.48 -6.83 -7.53
CA ALA A 36 -4.17 -7.00 -8.95
C ALA A 36 -4.61 -5.80 -9.80
N ASP A 37 -5.58 -5.03 -9.33
CA ASP A 37 -6.08 -3.84 -10.05
C ASP A 37 -5.22 -2.59 -9.82
N GLY A 38 -4.12 -2.70 -9.10
CA GLY A 38 -3.24 -1.57 -8.82
C GLY A 38 -3.58 -0.79 -7.57
N LEU A 39 -4.69 -1.08 -6.93
CA LEU A 39 -5.06 -0.46 -5.66
C LEU A 39 -4.43 -1.23 -4.51
N THR A 40 -4.27 -0.55 -3.38
CA THR A 40 -3.85 -1.19 -2.15
C THR A 40 -5.08 -1.49 -1.31
N LEU A 41 -5.21 -2.74 -0.85
CA LEU A 41 -6.24 -3.10 0.11
C LEU A 41 -5.73 -2.81 1.51
N ILE A 42 -6.53 -2.10 2.30
CA ILE A 42 -6.20 -1.74 3.67
C ILE A 42 -7.12 -2.53 4.58
N ASN A 43 -6.56 -3.50 5.30
CA ASN A 43 -7.33 -4.47 6.09
C ASN A 43 -8.40 -5.16 5.23
N GLY A 44 -8.05 -5.48 3.97
CA GLY A 44 -8.94 -6.14 3.04
C GLY A 44 -9.96 -5.23 2.36
N GLN A 45 -9.95 -3.94 2.66
CA GLN A 45 -10.92 -2.98 2.15
C GLN A 45 -10.28 -2.08 1.09
N LYS A 46 -11.01 -1.81 0.02
CA LYS A 46 -10.55 -0.88 -1.02
C LYS A 46 -10.69 0.55 -0.54
N PRO A 47 -9.68 1.40 -0.75
CA PRO A 47 -9.82 2.82 -0.45
C PRO A 47 -10.76 3.49 -1.43
N GLU A 48 -11.37 4.59 -0.99
CA GLU A 48 -12.21 5.40 -1.87
C GLU A 48 -11.38 6.11 -2.92
N THR A 49 -10.18 6.58 -2.53
CA THR A 49 -9.27 7.26 -3.45
C THR A 49 -7.86 6.75 -3.24
N GLN A 50 -7.06 6.81 -4.29
CA GLN A 50 -5.64 6.52 -4.22
C GLN A 50 -4.88 7.48 -5.14
N LYS A 51 -3.86 8.12 -4.58
CA LYS A 51 -2.98 9.01 -5.32
C LYS A 51 -1.53 8.62 -5.07
N ILE A 52 -0.78 8.38 -6.13
CA ILE A 52 0.63 8.01 -6.05
C ILE A 52 1.47 9.20 -6.50
N THR A 53 2.45 9.58 -5.68
CA THR A 53 3.39 10.64 -5.98
C THR A 53 4.81 10.11 -5.81
N PHE A 54 5.60 10.16 -6.85
CA PHE A 54 7.00 9.75 -6.75
C PHE A 54 7.82 10.91 -6.21
N LEU A 55 8.60 10.65 -5.17
CA LEU A 55 9.37 11.68 -4.47
C LEU A 55 10.74 11.94 -5.10
N GLY A 56 11.18 11.02 -5.94
CA GLY A 56 12.41 11.16 -6.69
C GLY A 56 12.15 10.93 -8.17
N LYS A 57 12.74 9.90 -8.73
CA LYS A 57 12.55 9.57 -10.15
C LYS A 57 11.18 8.93 -10.37
N PRO A 58 10.61 9.07 -11.58
CA PRO A 58 9.38 8.35 -11.91
C PRO A 58 9.56 6.84 -11.72
N GLU A 59 8.53 6.21 -11.17
CA GLU A 59 8.48 4.77 -10.94
C GLU A 59 9.50 4.24 -9.94
N ASP A 60 10.10 5.13 -9.15
CA ASP A 60 10.98 4.74 -8.06
C ASP A 60 10.15 4.47 -6.81
N TYR A 61 9.75 3.22 -6.61
CA TYR A 61 8.92 2.83 -5.48
C TYR A 61 9.66 2.77 -4.15
N ASP A 62 10.97 3.01 -4.14
CA ASP A 62 11.70 3.19 -2.88
C ASP A 62 11.60 4.61 -2.35
N ASN A 63 11.08 5.53 -3.17
CA ASN A 63 10.88 6.93 -2.81
C ASN A 63 9.53 7.38 -3.34
N VAL A 64 8.47 7.02 -2.63
CA VAL A 64 7.10 7.22 -3.09
C VAL A 64 6.20 7.61 -1.94
N LYS A 65 5.17 8.40 -2.25
CA LYS A 65 4.08 8.70 -1.34
C LYS A 65 2.77 8.23 -1.97
N ILE A 66 2.01 7.44 -1.23
CA ILE A 66 0.70 6.99 -1.67
C ILE A 66 -0.33 7.48 -0.66
N GLN A 67 -1.34 8.18 -1.14
CA GLN A 67 -2.38 8.75 -0.30
C GLN A 67 -3.69 8.02 -0.53
N TRP A 68 -4.34 7.64 0.56
CA TRP A 68 -5.63 6.95 0.51
C TRP A 68 -6.64 7.66 1.39
N MET A 69 -7.90 7.55 1.00
CA MET A 69 -9.03 7.93 1.83
C MET A 69 -9.89 6.68 2.01
N ILE A 70 -10.16 6.32 3.25
CA ILE A 70 -10.87 5.09 3.54
C ILE A 70 -11.83 5.31 4.72
N PRO A 71 -13.07 4.77 4.66
CA PRO A 71 -13.96 4.88 5.81
C PRO A 71 -13.55 3.88 6.90
N SER A 72 -13.67 4.30 8.15
CA SER A 72 -13.44 3.43 9.28
C SER A 72 -14.75 2.76 9.68
N PRO A 73 -14.87 1.43 9.57
CA PRO A 73 -16.11 0.77 9.97
C PRO A 73 -16.40 0.89 11.47
N GLU A 74 -15.38 1.05 12.29
CA GLU A 74 -15.53 1.11 13.74
C GLU A 74 -16.13 2.42 14.21
N THR A 75 -15.74 3.54 13.61
CA THR A 75 -16.14 4.86 14.07
C THR A 75 -17.07 5.59 13.13
N GLY A 76 -17.22 5.10 11.90
CA GLY A 76 -17.99 5.79 10.88
C GLY A 76 -17.31 7.05 10.35
N ARG A 77 -16.06 7.29 10.74
CA ARG A 77 -15.29 8.45 10.31
C ARG A 77 -14.42 8.07 9.12
N TRP A 78 -14.03 9.06 8.36
CA TRP A 78 -13.06 8.87 7.27
C TRP A 78 -11.65 8.96 7.82
N LEU A 79 -10.77 8.14 7.27
CA LEU A 79 -9.34 8.18 7.59
C LEU A 79 -8.59 8.62 6.36
N GLY A 80 -7.70 9.60 6.52
CA GLY A 80 -6.72 9.97 5.52
C GLY A 80 -5.42 9.28 5.83
N MET A 81 -4.83 8.62 4.85
CA MET A 81 -3.58 7.88 5.03
C MET A 81 -2.53 8.34 4.05
N ASP A 82 -1.32 8.58 4.57
CA ASP A 82 -0.14 8.86 3.76
C ASP A 82 0.87 7.75 4.01
N TYR A 83 1.05 6.89 3.01
CA TYR A 83 2.11 5.91 3.02
C TYR A 83 3.34 6.57 2.38
N VAL A 84 4.43 6.64 3.12
CA VAL A 84 5.64 7.29 2.63
C VAL A 84 6.79 6.31 2.74
N ARG A 85 7.47 6.10 1.61
CA ARG A 85 8.64 5.26 1.56
C ARG A 85 9.81 6.09 1.07
N ARG A 86 10.83 6.20 1.90
CA ARG A 86 12.06 6.93 1.57
C ARG A 86 13.25 6.01 1.76
N ASN A 87 14.06 5.88 0.70
CA ASN A 87 15.21 4.98 0.68
C ASN A 87 14.81 3.57 1.11
N GLY A 88 13.63 3.13 0.65
CA GLY A 88 13.13 1.81 0.95
C GLY A 88 12.54 1.62 2.33
N LYS A 89 12.48 2.67 3.16
CA LYS A 89 11.94 2.57 4.52
C LYS A 89 10.49 3.08 4.56
N PRO A 90 9.51 2.20 4.81
CA PRO A 90 8.10 2.58 4.76
C PRO A 90 7.56 3.01 6.12
N ILE A 91 6.76 4.07 6.12
CA ILE A 91 5.96 4.49 7.26
C ILE A 91 4.54 4.78 6.79
N LEU A 92 3.59 4.74 7.72
CA LEU A 92 2.20 5.06 7.44
C LEU A 92 1.73 6.13 8.43
N ASN A 93 1.28 7.26 7.90
CA ASN A 93 0.63 8.30 8.68
C ASN A 93 -0.87 8.15 8.51
N VAL A 94 -1.60 8.17 9.62
CA VAL A 94 -3.06 8.03 9.62
C VAL A 94 -3.66 9.22 10.35
N GLU A 95 -4.63 9.88 9.74
CA GLU A 95 -5.33 10.99 10.37
C GLU A 95 -6.84 10.80 10.24
N VAL A 96 -7.55 11.01 11.34
CA VAL A 96 -9.01 11.02 11.33
C VAL A 96 -9.46 12.33 10.69
N ILE A 97 -10.29 12.25 9.65
CA ILE A 97 -10.78 13.43 8.96
C ILE A 97 -11.82 14.11 9.86
N ARG A 98 -11.54 15.35 10.20
CA ARG A 98 -12.42 16.14 11.07
C ARG A 98 -13.69 16.57 10.34
N LYS A 99 -14.78 16.64 11.07
CA LYS A 99 -16.06 17.11 10.52
C LYS A 99 -16.08 18.63 10.41
N ASN A 100 -15.34 19.31 11.30
CA ASN A 100 -15.22 20.77 11.28
C ASN A 100 -13.88 21.15 11.91
N MET A 101 -13.56 22.43 11.84
CA MET A 101 -12.27 22.93 12.31
C MET A 101 -12.13 22.96 13.83
N ASP A 102 -13.23 22.83 14.55
CA ASP A 102 -13.20 22.88 16.02
C ASP A 102 -12.87 21.52 16.64
N GLU A 103 -12.97 20.45 15.87
CA GLU A 103 -12.57 19.15 16.38
C GLU A 103 -11.05 19.08 16.52
N PRO A 104 -10.52 18.46 17.59
CA PRO A 104 -9.09 18.26 17.72
C PRO A 104 -8.59 17.28 16.67
N ARG A 105 -7.33 17.45 16.27
CA ARG A 105 -6.71 16.55 15.32
C ARG A 105 -6.34 15.25 16.02
N GLU A 106 -6.63 14.13 15.36
CA GLU A 106 -6.23 12.81 15.81
C GLU A 106 -5.43 12.15 14.70
N PHE A 107 -4.18 11.82 15.00
CA PHE A 107 -3.31 11.20 13.98
C PHE A 107 -2.28 10.31 14.66
N TRP A 108 -1.78 9.36 13.88
CA TRP A 108 -0.77 8.39 14.32
C TRP A 108 0.22 8.14 13.20
N THR A 109 1.43 7.73 13.57
CA THR A 109 2.45 7.31 12.62
C THR A 109 2.92 5.91 13.01
N TYR A 110 3.00 5.03 12.04
CA TYR A 110 3.43 3.65 12.23
C TYR A 110 4.60 3.33 11.32
N ASP A 111 5.59 2.59 11.84
CA ASP A 111 6.58 1.95 11.00
C ASP A 111 5.94 0.72 10.36
N CYS A 112 6.26 0.48 9.08
CA CYS A 112 5.71 -0.65 8.37
C CYS A 112 6.76 -1.74 8.25
N GLN A 113 6.33 -3.00 8.36
CA GLN A 113 7.21 -4.14 8.24
C GLN A 113 6.65 -5.13 7.23
N LYS A 114 7.53 -5.77 6.49
CA LYS A 114 7.11 -6.79 5.53
C LYS A 114 6.51 -7.97 6.25
N VAL A 115 5.43 -8.48 5.70
CA VAL A 115 4.77 -9.69 6.17
C VAL A 115 5.22 -10.84 5.30
N LYS A 116 5.64 -11.90 5.93
CA LYS A 116 6.11 -13.10 5.22
C LYS A 116 4.96 -14.00 4.84
#